data_c6a3ca83208d0587d107eae027a2cf13
#
_entry.id   c6a3ca83208d0587d107eae027a2cf13
#
_cell.length_a   1.000
_cell.length_b   1.000
_cell.length_c   1.000
_cell.angle_alpha   90.00
_cell.angle_beta   90.00
_cell.angle_gamma   90.00
#
_symmetry.space_group_name_H-M   'P 1'
#
loop_
_entity.id
_entity.type
_entity.pdbx_description
1 polymer ?
#
loop_
_entity_poly.entity_id
_entity_poly.type
_entity_poly.pdbx_seq_one_letter_code
_entity_poly.pdbx_strand_id
1 'polypeptide(L)'
;RHTRADLEHWRRCEAMDREYLRRCGAKLDKLTVDAVLVIEEFAAAGPCYVGCSWGKDSVVVAHLASLASPSPPVIWFPAGAVENPDCALVRDAFLARHAIEYREIEASELVWTDGEHDGAQAAFAAASRAVAPRYISGVRAEESSVRERTMLRNGTASATTCRPIGWWTGADVFAYLARHDLPI
;
A
#
# COMPACT_ATOMS: atom_id res chain seq x y z
N ARG A 1 -24.18 6.99 -8.27
CA ARG A 1 -24.63 6.02 -9.29
C ARG A 1 -23.67 6.08 -10.46
N HIS A 2 -23.09 4.96 -10.85
CA HIS A 2 -22.21 4.87 -12.01
C HIS A 2 -23.01 4.94 -13.30
N THR A 3 -22.45 5.63 -14.28
CA THR A 3 -23.06 5.72 -15.61
C THR A 3 -22.71 4.49 -16.45
N ARG A 4 -23.44 4.29 -17.58
CA ARG A 4 -23.09 3.24 -18.55
C ARG A 4 -21.67 3.44 -19.10
N ALA A 5 -21.25 4.70 -19.31
CA ALA A 5 -19.92 5.02 -19.79
C ALA A 5 -18.84 4.61 -18.76
N ASP A 6 -19.07 4.79 -17.46
CA ASP A 6 -18.16 4.35 -16.39
C ASP A 6 -17.99 2.83 -16.41
N LEU A 7 -19.10 2.09 -16.54
CA LEU A 7 -19.07 0.62 -16.60
C LEU A 7 -18.33 0.10 -17.85
N GLU A 8 -18.51 0.76 -19.01
CA GLU A 8 -17.79 0.43 -20.24
C GLU A 8 -16.29 0.78 -20.12
N HIS A 9 -15.96 1.87 -19.45
CA HIS A 9 -14.58 2.23 -19.17
C HIS A 9 -13.90 1.18 -18.28
N TRP A 10 -14.51 0.79 -17.18
CA TRP A 10 -13.96 -0.21 -16.27
C TRP A 10 -13.75 -1.59 -16.94
N ARG A 11 -14.70 -2.04 -17.75
CA ARG A 11 -14.51 -3.27 -18.53
C ARG A 11 -13.31 -3.21 -19.47
N ARG A 12 -13.03 -2.03 -20.05
CA ARG A 12 -11.82 -1.84 -20.87
C ARG A 12 -10.57 -1.89 -20.03
N CYS A 13 -10.55 -1.25 -18.87
CA CYS A 13 -9.42 -1.32 -17.94
C CYS A 13 -9.14 -2.77 -17.51
N GLU A 14 -10.15 -3.52 -17.09
CA GLU A 14 -9.99 -4.93 -16.75
C GLU A 14 -9.47 -5.79 -17.91
N ALA A 15 -9.90 -5.50 -19.14
CA ALA A 15 -9.38 -6.20 -20.30
C ALA A 15 -7.91 -5.88 -20.57
N MET A 16 -7.49 -4.63 -20.33
CA MET A 16 -6.09 -4.21 -20.42
C MET A 16 -5.23 -4.89 -19.36
N ASP A 17 -5.72 -4.98 -18.12
CA ASP A 17 -5.01 -5.64 -17.01
C ASP A 17 -4.82 -7.15 -17.30
N ARG A 18 -5.85 -7.82 -17.80
CA ARG A 18 -5.74 -9.23 -18.23
C ARG A 18 -4.74 -9.42 -19.36
N GLU A 19 -4.74 -8.53 -20.35
CA GLU A 19 -3.75 -8.58 -21.44
C GLU A 19 -2.33 -8.30 -20.94
N TYR A 20 -2.18 -7.36 -20.02
CA TYR A 20 -0.88 -7.11 -19.38
C TYR A 20 -0.38 -8.35 -18.62
N LEU A 21 -1.24 -8.99 -17.84
CA LEU A 21 -0.92 -10.24 -17.14
C LEU A 21 -0.46 -11.34 -18.11
N ARG A 22 -1.15 -11.48 -19.23
CA ARG A 22 -0.80 -12.47 -20.25
C ARG A 22 0.59 -12.25 -20.84
N ARG A 23 0.98 -10.98 -21.04
CA ARG A 23 2.28 -10.60 -21.61
C ARG A 23 3.40 -10.52 -20.60
N CYS A 24 3.12 -10.04 -19.42
CA CYS A 24 4.11 -9.67 -18.41
C CYS A 24 4.04 -10.54 -17.14
N GLY A 25 3.32 -11.67 -17.16
CA GLY A 25 3.13 -12.52 -15.99
C GLY A 25 4.43 -12.96 -15.34
N ALA A 26 5.43 -13.40 -16.11
CA ALA A 26 6.72 -13.80 -15.58
C ALA A 26 7.51 -12.61 -14.96
N LYS A 27 7.38 -11.40 -15.52
CA LYS A 27 7.93 -10.18 -14.89
C LYS A 27 7.25 -9.95 -13.54
N LEU A 28 5.92 -10.07 -13.48
CA LEU A 28 5.17 -9.86 -12.24
C LEU A 28 5.50 -10.90 -11.18
N ASP A 29 5.73 -12.17 -11.57
CA ASP A 29 6.19 -13.22 -10.65
C ASP A 29 7.52 -12.83 -10.00
N LYS A 30 8.49 -12.38 -10.81
CA LYS A 30 9.78 -11.92 -10.31
C LYS A 30 9.62 -10.72 -9.37
N LEU A 31 8.85 -9.71 -9.77
CA LEU A 31 8.58 -8.53 -8.96
C LEU A 31 7.93 -8.89 -7.61
N THR A 32 7.02 -9.87 -7.60
CA THR A 32 6.36 -10.38 -6.40
C THR A 32 7.38 -11.02 -5.46
N VAL A 33 8.21 -11.92 -5.96
CA VAL A 33 9.26 -12.58 -5.17
C VAL A 33 10.24 -11.55 -4.61
N ASP A 34 10.75 -10.65 -5.43
CA ASP A 34 11.68 -9.60 -5.01
C ASP A 34 11.06 -8.71 -3.90
N ALA A 35 9.78 -8.36 -4.03
CA ALA A 35 9.08 -7.54 -3.04
C ALA A 35 8.89 -8.27 -1.70
N VAL A 36 8.52 -9.56 -1.73
CA VAL A 36 8.38 -10.37 -0.52
C VAL A 36 9.72 -10.50 0.20
N LEU A 37 10.80 -10.82 -0.53
CA LEU A 37 12.14 -10.93 0.06
C LEU A 37 12.61 -9.63 0.72
N VAL A 38 12.35 -8.48 0.10
CA VAL A 38 12.67 -7.16 0.69
C VAL A 38 11.87 -6.91 1.96
N ILE A 39 10.59 -7.33 2.01
CA ILE A 39 9.77 -7.25 3.23
C ILE A 39 10.34 -8.14 4.33
N GLU A 40 10.68 -9.40 4.02
CA GLU A 40 11.23 -10.35 4.98
C GLU A 40 12.56 -9.86 5.57
N GLU A 41 13.48 -9.42 4.73
CA GLU A 41 14.76 -8.84 5.17
C GLU A 41 14.53 -7.62 6.08
N PHE A 42 13.62 -6.73 5.68
CA PHE A 42 13.30 -5.57 6.47
C PHE A 42 12.65 -5.94 7.80
N ALA A 43 11.72 -6.89 7.83
CA ALA A 43 11.05 -7.34 9.06
C ALA A 43 12.02 -8.08 10.00
N ALA A 44 12.92 -8.89 9.47
CA ALA A 44 13.94 -9.59 10.25
C ALA A 44 14.94 -8.64 10.94
N ALA A 45 15.17 -7.46 10.39
CA ALA A 45 16.08 -6.47 10.96
C ALA A 45 15.52 -5.73 12.20
N GLY A 46 14.26 -5.94 12.58
CA GLY A 46 13.65 -5.40 13.81
C GLY A 46 12.20 -4.98 13.65
N PRO A 47 11.56 -4.51 14.72
CA PRO A 47 10.14 -4.17 14.73
C PRO A 47 9.76 -3.18 13.61
N CYS A 48 8.74 -3.53 12.85
CA CYS A 48 8.18 -2.71 11.78
C CYS A 48 6.68 -3.01 11.59
N TYR A 49 6.01 -2.19 10.80
CA TYR A 49 4.62 -2.40 10.42
C TYR A 49 4.38 -1.98 8.96
N VAL A 50 3.29 -2.44 8.38
CA VAL A 50 2.78 -1.96 7.08
C VAL A 50 1.81 -0.82 7.34
N GLY A 51 2.11 0.39 6.84
CA GLY A 51 1.15 1.49 6.80
C GLY A 51 0.18 1.28 5.62
N CYS A 52 -1.10 1.07 5.91
CA CYS A 52 -2.11 0.77 4.90
C CYS A 52 -3.23 1.80 4.96
N SER A 53 -3.45 2.54 3.88
CA SER A 53 -4.55 3.48 3.70
C SER A 53 -5.73 2.87 2.92
N TRP A 54 -5.68 1.58 2.61
CA TRP A 54 -6.65 0.82 1.81
C TRP A 54 -6.83 1.33 0.38
N GLY A 55 -5.94 2.19 -0.11
CA GLY A 55 -5.79 2.49 -1.53
C GLY A 55 -5.03 1.36 -2.25
N LYS A 56 -5.16 1.28 -3.57
CA LYS A 56 -4.64 0.20 -4.44
C LYS A 56 -3.19 -0.23 -4.13
N ASP A 57 -2.28 0.72 -3.93
CA ASP A 57 -0.86 0.42 -3.69
C ASP A 57 -0.63 -0.17 -2.29
N SER A 58 -1.34 0.34 -1.28
CA SER A 58 -1.23 -0.16 0.09
C SER A 58 -1.90 -1.53 0.26
N VAL A 59 -2.96 -1.83 -0.48
CA VAL A 59 -3.58 -3.17 -0.54
C VAL A 59 -2.59 -4.20 -1.11
N VAL A 60 -1.88 -3.85 -2.20
CA VAL A 60 -0.82 -4.72 -2.75
C VAL A 60 0.25 -5.00 -1.71
N VAL A 61 0.73 -3.97 -1.00
CA VAL A 61 1.77 -4.15 0.03
C VAL A 61 1.27 -4.95 1.22
N ALA A 62 0.03 -4.75 1.67
CA ALA A 62 -0.57 -5.56 2.73
C ALA A 62 -0.67 -7.04 2.33
N HIS A 63 -1.04 -7.33 1.08
CA HIS A 63 -1.06 -8.70 0.57
C HIS A 63 0.34 -9.30 0.47
N LEU A 64 1.32 -8.57 -0.09
CA LEU A 64 2.72 -9.04 -0.14
C LEU A 64 3.28 -9.33 1.26
N ALA A 65 2.96 -8.47 2.24
CA ALA A 65 3.36 -8.66 3.61
C ALA A 65 2.71 -9.90 4.26
N SER A 66 1.50 -10.27 3.86
CA SER A 66 0.86 -11.51 4.32
C SER A 66 1.53 -12.78 3.80
N LEU A 67 2.32 -12.66 2.73
CA LEU A 67 3.11 -13.77 2.16
C LEU A 67 4.51 -13.88 2.77
N ALA A 68 4.97 -12.84 3.47
CA ALA A 68 6.31 -12.76 4.07
C ALA A 68 6.38 -13.52 5.41
N SER A 69 7.59 -13.97 5.78
CA SER A 69 7.84 -14.62 7.07
C SER A 69 9.11 -14.05 7.73
N PRO A 70 8.99 -13.32 8.87
CA PRO A 70 7.76 -13.02 9.60
C PRO A 70 6.87 -12.00 8.86
N SER A 71 5.55 -12.17 8.99
CA SER A 71 4.59 -11.19 8.47
C SER A 71 4.47 -10.00 9.42
N PRO A 72 4.79 -8.76 8.98
CA PRO A 72 4.62 -7.58 9.82
C PRO A 72 3.13 -7.21 9.96
N PRO A 73 2.71 -6.64 11.11
CA PRO A 73 1.33 -6.19 11.31
C PRO A 73 0.96 -5.07 10.33
N VAL A 74 -0.30 -5.05 9.92
CA VAL A 74 -0.87 -3.98 9.07
C VAL A 74 -1.58 -2.98 9.96
N ILE A 75 -1.21 -1.71 9.82
CA ILE A 75 -1.74 -0.62 10.63
C ILE A 75 -2.43 0.40 9.72
N TRP A 76 -3.66 0.73 10.05
CA TRP A 76 -4.38 1.84 9.45
C TRP A 76 -4.50 3.00 10.44
N PHE A 77 -4.24 4.20 9.94
CA PHE A 77 -4.47 5.46 10.64
C PHE A 77 -5.54 6.22 9.86
N PRO A 78 -6.83 6.05 10.20
CA PRO A 78 -7.90 6.72 9.48
C PRO A 78 -7.77 8.23 9.61
N ALA A 79 -7.96 8.95 8.52
CA ALA A 79 -7.87 10.40 8.46
C ALA A 79 -9.19 11.09 8.87
N GLY A 80 -10.08 10.39 9.53
CA GLY A 80 -11.35 10.92 10.03
C GLY A 80 -12.28 11.40 8.90
N ALA A 81 -12.77 12.63 9.01
CA ALA A 81 -13.76 13.18 8.07
C ALA A 81 -13.27 13.36 6.63
N VAL A 82 -11.95 13.35 6.40
CA VAL A 82 -11.34 13.46 5.05
C VAL A 82 -11.01 12.10 4.43
N GLU A 83 -11.26 11.00 5.14
CA GLU A 83 -11.07 9.66 4.63
C GLU A 83 -12.09 9.34 3.53
N ASN A 84 -11.62 8.66 2.48
CA ASN A 84 -12.54 8.11 1.50
C ASN A 84 -13.38 7.00 2.16
N PRO A 85 -14.73 7.10 2.18
CA PRO A 85 -15.59 6.10 2.82
C PRO A 85 -15.44 4.69 2.25
N ASP A 86 -14.97 4.54 1.00
CA ASP A 86 -14.75 3.25 0.36
C ASP A 86 -13.55 2.51 0.98
N CYS A 87 -12.62 3.20 1.67
CA CYS A 87 -11.49 2.57 2.34
C CYS A 87 -11.92 1.51 3.36
N ALA A 88 -13.00 1.76 4.10
CA ALA A 88 -13.55 0.80 5.05
C ALA A 88 -14.11 -0.46 4.35
N LEU A 89 -14.76 -0.30 3.19
CA LEU A 89 -15.28 -1.41 2.39
C LEU A 89 -14.13 -2.28 1.85
N VAL A 90 -13.06 -1.65 1.36
CA VAL A 90 -11.85 -2.34 0.87
C VAL A 90 -11.17 -3.10 2.02
N ARG A 91 -11.01 -2.47 3.19
CA ARG A 91 -10.51 -3.11 4.41
C ARG A 91 -11.28 -4.37 4.75
N ASP A 92 -12.60 -4.24 4.87
CA ASP A 92 -13.46 -5.35 5.30
C ASP A 92 -13.42 -6.51 4.29
N ALA A 93 -13.45 -6.21 3.00
CA ALA A 93 -13.33 -7.20 1.95
C ALA A 93 -11.95 -7.91 1.95
N PHE A 94 -10.87 -7.18 2.26
CA PHE A 94 -9.53 -7.74 2.37
C PHE A 94 -9.41 -8.64 3.61
N LEU A 95 -9.80 -8.16 4.78
CA LEU A 95 -9.69 -8.88 6.05
C LEU A 95 -10.56 -10.14 6.10
N ALA A 96 -11.68 -10.16 5.36
CA ALA A 96 -12.52 -11.36 5.23
C ALA A 96 -11.80 -12.53 4.50
N ARG A 97 -10.74 -12.24 3.74
CA ARG A 97 -10.04 -13.21 2.88
C ARG A 97 -8.61 -13.49 3.30
N HIS A 98 -7.99 -12.60 4.07
CA HIS A 98 -6.59 -12.68 4.44
C HIS A 98 -6.40 -12.60 5.96
N ALA A 99 -5.83 -13.65 6.53
CA ALA A 99 -5.48 -13.70 7.96
C ALA A 99 -4.19 -12.90 8.19
N ILE A 100 -4.31 -11.67 8.65
CA ILE A 100 -3.19 -10.79 9.00
C ILE A 100 -3.38 -10.22 10.39
N GLU A 101 -2.29 -9.87 11.09
CA GLU A 101 -2.38 -9.02 12.26
C GLU A 101 -2.73 -7.61 11.82
N TYR A 102 -3.92 -7.15 12.17
CA TYR A 102 -4.43 -5.83 11.79
C TYR A 102 -4.77 -5.00 13.01
N ARG A 103 -4.43 -3.71 12.96
CA ARG A 103 -4.82 -2.73 13.97
C ARG A 103 -5.24 -1.43 13.28
N GLU A 104 -6.27 -0.83 13.83
CA GLU A 104 -6.70 0.53 13.52
C GLU A 104 -6.32 1.43 14.68
N ILE A 105 -5.65 2.53 14.39
CA ILE A 105 -5.22 3.49 15.39
C ILE A 105 -5.92 4.80 15.08
N GLU A 106 -6.99 5.06 15.81
CA GLU A 106 -7.64 6.36 15.78
C GLU A 106 -6.67 7.39 16.39
N ALA A 107 -6.20 8.27 15.54
CA ALA A 107 -5.54 9.47 16.02
C ALA A 107 -6.64 10.50 16.33
N SER A 108 -7.14 10.49 17.53
CA SER A 108 -8.20 11.39 18.01
C SER A 108 -7.83 12.89 17.88
N GLU A 109 -6.59 13.18 17.55
CA GLU A 109 -6.04 14.52 17.35
C GLU A 109 -5.64 14.80 15.88
N LEU A 110 -5.82 13.83 14.96
CA LEU A 110 -5.59 14.06 13.53
C LEU A 110 -6.81 14.75 12.89
N VAL A 111 -7.20 15.88 13.42
CA VAL A 111 -8.15 16.74 12.74
C VAL A 111 -7.38 17.45 11.62
N TRP A 112 -7.55 16.95 10.40
CA TRP A 112 -7.13 17.65 9.20
C TRP A 112 -8.10 18.83 9.02
N THR A 113 -7.74 19.99 9.59
CA THR A 113 -8.44 21.24 9.31
C THR A 113 -7.73 21.97 8.20
N ASP A 114 -8.48 22.60 7.31
CA ASP A 114 -7.93 23.47 6.27
C ASP A 114 -7.02 24.54 6.90
N GLY A 115 -5.72 24.39 6.74
CA GLY A 115 -4.70 25.35 7.19
C GLY A 115 -3.77 24.90 8.32
N GLU A 116 -3.98 23.75 8.98
CA GLU A 116 -3.11 23.23 10.05
C GLU A 116 -2.41 21.92 9.68
N HIS A 117 -1.81 21.86 8.48
CA HIS A 117 -1.13 20.66 8.00
C HIS A 117 0.04 20.20 8.90
N ASP A 118 0.74 21.14 9.55
CA ASP A 118 1.93 20.81 10.32
C ASP A 118 1.62 20.03 11.61
N GLY A 119 0.52 20.38 12.28
CA GLY A 119 0.08 19.71 13.51
C GLY A 119 -0.39 18.27 13.28
N ALA A 120 -1.19 18.04 12.25
CA ALA A 120 -1.69 16.73 11.88
C ALA A 120 -0.57 15.80 11.43
N GLN A 121 0.41 16.30 10.66
CA GLN A 121 1.58 15.51 10.26
C GLN A 121 2.46 15.13 11.45
N ALA A 122 2.64 16.04 12.41
CA ALA A 122 3.41 15.77 13.62
C ALA A 122 2.73 14.72 14.50
N ALA A 123 1.40 14.80 14.69
CA ALA A 123 0.60 13.81 15.42
C ALA A 123 0.64 12.43 14.75
N PHE A 124 0.47 12.37 13.43
CA PHE A 124 0.62 11.14 12.65
C PHE A 124 2.02 10.53 12.82
N ALA A 125 3.05 11.34 12.70
CA ALA A 125 4.43 10.87 12.86
C ALA A 125 4.73 10.40 14.30
N ALA A 126 4.11 11.00 15.32
CA ALA A 126 4.22 10.55 16.71
C ALA A 126 3.49 9.21 16.91
N ALA A 127 2.25 9.08 16.45
CA ALA A 127 1.46 7.85 16.50
C ALA A 127 2.16 6.71 15.78
N SER A 128 2.68 6.98 14.58
CA SER A 128 3.43 6.00 13.78
C SER A 128 4.68 5.49 14.52
N ARG A 129 5.46 6.39 15.13
CA ARG A 129 6.65 6.02 15.91
C ARG A 129 6.31 5.25 17.19
N ALA A 130 5.14 5.49 17.78
CA ALA A 130 4.68 4.75 18.95
C ALA A 130 4.36 3.28 18.62
N VAL A 131 3.97 2.98 17.37
CA VAL A 131 3.78 1.59 16.90
C VAL A 131 5.12 0.89 16.72
N ALA A 132 5.97 1.43 15.87
CA ALA A 132 7.33 0.97 15.64
C ALA A 132 8.15 2.07 14.95
N PRO A 133 9.49 2.07 15.10
CA PRO A 133 10.36 3.07 14.48
C PRO A 133 10.50 2.89 12.96
N ARG A 134 10.05 1.76 12.43
CA ARG A 134 10.24 1.34 11.05
C ARG A 134 8.89 1.01 10.41
N TYR A 135 8.71 1.37 9.13
CA TYR A 135 7.46 1.09 8.44
C TYR A 135 7.67 0.73 6.96
N ILE A 136 6.70 -0.02 6.44
CA ILE A 136 6.61 -0.45 5.05
C ILE A 136 5.45 0.32 4.40
N SER A 137 5.64 0.83 3.19
CA SER A 137 4.63 1.63 2.49
C SER A 137 4.53 1.31 1.01
N GLY A 138 3.36 1.61 0.41
CA GLY A 138 3.08 1.45 -1.00
C GLY A 138 3.54 2.60 -1.90
N VAL A 139 4.44 3.47 -1.42
CA VAL A 139 4.94 4.61 -2.20
C VAL A 139 5.77 4.12 -3.38
N ARG A 140 5.48 4.65 -4.59
CA ARG A 140 6.15 4.30 -5.85
C ARG A 140 6.88 5.49 -6.48
N ALA A 141 7.98 5.21 -7.17
CA ALA A 141 8.78 6.20 -7.89
C ALA A 141 7.96 6.93 -8.96
N GLU A 142 7.13 6.19 -9.70
CA GLU A 142 6.30 6.70 -10.80
C GLU A 142 5.33 7.83 -10.39
N GLU A 143 4.98 7.93 -9.10
CA GLU A 143 3.98 8.89 -8.64
C GLU A 143 4.46 10.34 -8.62
N SER A 144 5.77 10.57 -8.53
CA SER A 144 6.35 11.91 -8.67
C SER A 144 7.86 11.89 -8.83
N SER A 145 8.41 12.92 -9.48
CA SER A 145 9.86 13.09 -9.64
C SER A 145 10.61 13.25 -8.31
N VAL A 146 9.93 13.68 -7.26
CA VAL A 146 10.51 13.77 -5.90
C VAL A 146 10.68 12.37 -5.32
N ARG A 147 9.66 11.51 -5.46
CA ARG A 147 9.70 10.11 -5.00
C ARG A 147 10.73 9.30 -5.77
N GLU A 148 10.79 9.46 -7.09
CA GLU A 148 11.80 8.83 -7.94
C GLU A 148 13.22 9.20 -7.49
N ARG A 149 13.52 10.49 -7.34
CA ARG A 149 14.84 10.94 -6.86
C ARG A 149 15.17 10.40 -5.48
N THR A 150 14.18 10.32 -4.58
CA THR A 150 14.37 9.76 -3.24
C THR A 150 14.75 8.28 -3.33
N MET A 151 14.11 7.51 -4.20
CA MET A 151 14.42 6.08 -4.37
C MET A 151 15.73 5.84 -5.10
N LEU A 152 16.08 6.69 -6.07
CA LEU A 152 17.40 6.64 -6.71
C LEU A 152 18.53 6.88 -5.71
N ARG A 153 18.31 7.78 -4.74
CA ARG A 153 19.31 8.12 -3.71
C ARG A 153 19.40 7.07 -2.58
N ASN A 154 18.26 6.56 -2.12
CA ASN A 154 18.16 5.79 -0.88
C ASN A 154 17.80 4.31 -1.11
N GLY A 155 17.53 3.89 -2.35
CA GLY A 155 16.98 2.57 -2.65
C GLY A 155 15.53 2.39 -2.23
N THR A 156 15.03 1.17 -2.33
CA THR A 156 13.68 0.78 -1.91
C THR A 156 13.59 0.56 -0.40
N ALA A 157 14.71 0.30 0.27
CA ALA A 157 14.77 0.14 1.73
C ALA A 157 15.86 1.02 2.33
N SER A 158 15.55 1.62 3.46
CA SER A 158 16.47 2.39 4.31
C SER A 158 16.40 1.85 5.75
N ALA A 159 17.12 2.47 6.69
CA ALA A 159 17.06 2.05 8.09
C ALA A 159 15.63 2.08 8.69
N THR A 160 14.77 2.99 8.23
CA THR A 160 13.45 3.24 8.83
C THR A 160 12.26 3.00 7.88
N THR A 161 12.50 2.90 6.59
CA THR A 161 11.40 2.82 5.61
C THR A 161 11.69 1.76 4.54
N CYS A 162 10.71 0.93 4.24
CA CYS A 162 10.72 -0.02 3.13
C CYS A 162 9.59 0.31 2.14
N ARG A 163 9.91 0.23 0.84
CA ARG A 163 9.00 0.46 -0.29
C ARG A 163 9.11 -0.71 -1.27
N PRO A 164 8.51 -1.87 -0.94
CA PRO A 164 8.73 -3.10 -1.69
C PRO A 164 8.27 -3.02 -3.14
N ILE A 165 7.28 -2.18 -3.43
CA ILE A 165 6.78 -1.92 -4.79
C ILE A 165 7.29 -0.59 -5.37
N GLY A 166 8.38 -0.05 -4.82
CA GLY A 166 8.90 1.27 -5.15
C GLY A 166 9.16 1.51 -6.63
N TRP A 167 9.57 0.48 -7.36
CA TRP A 167 9.83 0.52 -8.80
C TRP A 167 8.74 -0.12 -9.66
N TRP A 168 7.61 -0.51 -9.07
CA TRP A 168 6.49 -1.02 -9.84
C TRP A 168 5.79 0.12 -10.59
N THR A 169 5.36 -0.18 -11.82
CA THR A 169 4.48 0.71 -12.57
C THR A 169 3.03 0.59 -12.10
N GLY A 170 2.19 1.56 -12.45
CA GLY A 170 0.74 1.46 -12.24
C GLY A 170 0.14 0.21 -12.87
N ALA A 171 0.64 -0.19 -14.06
CA ALA A 171 0.22 -1.40 -14.73
C ALA A 171 0.60 -2.68 -13.95
N ASP A 172 1.79 -2.73 -13.32
CA ASP A 172 2.19 -3.84 -12.46
C ASP A 172 1.25 -3.98 -11.25
N VAL A 173 0.89 -2.84 -10.62
CA VAL A 173 -0.03 -2.79 -9.47
C VAL A 173 -1.42 -3.31 -9.84
N PHE A 174 -2.03 -2.77 -10.89
CA PHE A 174 -3.37 -3.22 -11.31
C PHE A 174 -3.39 -4.66 -11.78
N ALA A 175 -2.34 -5.10 -12.49
CA ALA A 175 -2.20 -6.50 -12.87
C ALA A 175 -2.08 -7.43 -11.65
N TYR A 176 -1.37 -7.01 -10.61
CA TYR A 176 -1.25 -7.77 -9.36
C TYR A 176 -2.60 -7.86 -8.64
N LEU A 177 -3.32 -6.73 -8.51
CA LEU A 177 -4.66 -6.70 -7.93
C LEU A 177 -5.62 -7.64 -8.66
N ALA A 178 -5.64 -7.58 -9.99
CA ALA A 178 -6.47 -8.45 -10.82
C ALA A 178 -6.10 -9.93 -10.69
N ARG A 179 -4.80 -10.24 -10.62
CA ARG A 179 -4.30 -11.63 -10.50
C ARG A 179 -4.74 -12.29 -9.20
N HIS A 180 -4.73 -11.54 -8.11
CA HIS A 180 -5.03 -12.03 -6.77
C HIS A 180 -6.46 -11.71 -6.32
N ASP A 181 -7.28 -11.15 -7.23
CA ASP A 181 -8.66 -10.74 -6.95
C ASP A 181 -8.74 -9.89 -5.66
N LEU A 182 -7.83 -8.91 -5.53
CA LEU A 182 -7.77 -8.03 -4.37
C LEU A 182 -8.78 -6.90 -4.48
N PRO A 183 -9.40 -6.48 -3.37
CA PRO A 183 -10.36 -5.38 -3.37
C PRO A 183 -9.66 -4.03 -3.60
N ILE A 184 -10.35 -3.12 -4.30
CA ILE A 184 -9.94 -1.73 -4.53
C ILE A 184 -11.15 -0.80 -4.56
#